data_9983a5cc4807c9e1468ea67d9c975ab5
#
_entry.id   9983a5cc4807c9e1468ea67d9c975ab5
#
_cell.length_a   1.000
_cell.length_b   1.000
_cell.length_c   1.000
_cell.angle_alpha   90.00
_cell.angle_beta   90.00
_cell.angle_gamma   90.00
#
_symmetry.space_group_name_H-M   'P 1'
#
loop_
_entity.id
_entity.type
_entity.pdbx_description
1 polymer ?
#
loop_
_entity_poly.entity_id
_entity_poly.type
_entity_poly.pdbx_seq_one_letter_code
_entity_poly.pdbx_strand_id
1 'polypeptide(L)'
;VFNLNVTAQDSALDLALAYAEYGLSVIPLQRHNKVPPKELGSWEKYKTEQPTTEQIEKWFKGRNDLVVALVCGKFIVVDADTPESVNWAEANLPVTPFKVATGKGMHYYYNNPENYTTYVARRTNTSDPAKLIDIRGTGGLIIAPYNIHATGAIYEPKFIPGWDWHNTSDLPDFTKENWIQITGAEKINGKPIATPFSMEGVVQGSRNDNAARLAGNLIAKGVTIEMVEFFVQQWNLQNKPPLSKNEISTTVNSILKTHQRKNQQAPLFKKSQYSIKEPKDLYDPPGILKKVFEYSKKIAHIQQPALSMQTALAFGSVALGRIYRTDMNNFSSLFFM
;
A
#
# COMPACT_ATOMS: atom_id res chain seq x y z
N VAL A 1 6.85 11.51 -21.10
CA VAL A 1 5.80 11.32 -22.10
C VAL A 1 5.03 10.11 -21.68
N PHE A 2 3.80 10.31 -21.24
CA PHE A 2 2.87 9.24 -20.90
C PHE A 2 2.63 8.39 -22.14
N ASN A 3 3.38 7.31 -22.27
CA ASN A 3 3.21 6.38 -23.38
C ASN A 3 2.35 5.18 -22.95
N LEU A 4 1.18 5.45 -22.39
CA LEU A 4 0.08 4.60 -22.78
C LEU A 4 -0.11 4.89 -24.27
N ASN A 5 0.23 3.95 -25.13
CA ASN A 5 -0.10 4.04 -26.56
C ASN A 5 -1.62 3.92 -26.74
N VAL A 6 -2.40 4.54 -25.86
CA VAL A 6 -3.86 4.52 -25.84
C VAL A 6 -4.42 5.93 -25.72
N THR A 7 -5.56 6.12 -26.34
CA THR A 7 -6.30 7.39 -26.44
C THR A 7 -7.78 7.13 -26.12
N ALA A 8 -8.57 8.18 -26.05
CA ALA A 8 -10.03 8.05 -25.93
C ALA A 8 -10.72 7.40 -27.16
N GLN A 9 -9.97 7.14 -28.23
CA GLN A 9 -10.46 6.45 -29.43
C GLN A 9 -10.27 4.93 -29.35
N ASP A 10 -9.44 4.45 -28.42
CA ASP A 10 -9.18 3.03 -28.23
C ASP A 10 -10.37 2.33 -27.55
N SER A 11 -10.49 1.03 -27.78
CA SER A 11 -11.54 0.25 -27.16
C SER A 11 -11.33 0.10 -25.65
N ALA A 12 -12.41 -0.19 -24.93
CA ALA A 12 -12.30 -0.51 -23.50
C ALA A 12 -11.38 -1.72 -23.23
N LEU A 13 -11.24 -2.62 -24.21
CA LEU A 13 -10.32 -3.75 -24.13
C LEU A 13 -8.86 -3.27 -24.16
N ASP A 14 -8.51 -2.42 -25.12
CA ASP A 14 -7.15 -1.91 -25.26
C ASP A 14 -6.74 -1.08 -24.00
N LEU A 15 -7.65 -0.24 -23.52
CA LEU A 15 -7.45 0.50 -22.27
C LEU A 15 -7.23 -0.46 -21.07
N ALA A 16 -8.04 -1.51 -20.93
CA ALA A 16 -7.93 -2.44 -19.82
C ALA A 16 -6.60 -3.22 -19.84
N LEU A 17 -6.17 -3.67 -21.02
CA LEU A 17 -4.91 -4.38 -21.21
C LEU A 17 -3.73 -3.46 -20.88
N ALA A 18 -3.75 -2.22 -21.39
CA ALA A 18 -2.71 -1.25 -21.11
C ALA A 18 -2.57 -0.95 -19.60
N TYR A 19 -3.68 -0.75 -18.88
CA TYR A 19 -3.61 -0.52 -17.43
C TYR A 19 -3.14 -1.76 -16.66
N ALA A 20 -3.52 -2.96 -17.08
CA ALA A 20 -3.07 -4.20 -16.48
C ALA A 20 -1.56 -4.42 -16.66
N GLU A 21 -0.98 -4.02 -17.80
CA GLU A 21 0.46 -4.05 -18.06
C GLU A 21 1.25 -3.15 -17.07
N TYR A 22 0.65 -2.03 -16.64
CA TYR A 22 1.21 -1.18 -15.57
C TYR A 22 1.03 -1.74 -14.16
N GLY A 23 0.54 -2.95 -14.02
CA GLY A 23 0.36 -3.58 -12.72
C GLY A 23 -0.87 -3.07 -11.95
N LEU A 24 -1.83 -2.43 -12.64
CA LEU A 24 -3.07 -1.97 -12.04
C LEU A 24 -4.16 -3.04 -12.15
N SER A 25 -4.93 -3.23 -11.11
CA SER A 25 -6.09 -4.13 -11.14
C SER A 25 -7.26 -3.43 -11.81
N VAL A 26 -7.79 -4.03 -12.89
CA VAL A 26 -8.87 -3.49 -13.70
C VAL A 26 -10.10 -4.37 -13.62
N ILE A 27 -11.29 -3.76 -13.65
CA ILE A 27 -12.56 -4.48 -13.79
C ILE A 27 -13.51 -3.72 -14.74
N PRO A 28 -14.46 -4.43 -15.40
CA PRO A 28 -15.48 -3.79 -16.21
C PRO A 28 -16.56 -3.15 -15.34
N LEU A 29 -17.01 -1.97 -15.73
CA LEU A 29 -18.25 -1.36 -15.24
C LEU A 29 -19.15 -1.02 -16.42
N GLN A 30 -20.46 -1.13 -16.21
CA GLN A 30 -21.45 -0.65 -17.18
C GLN A 30 -21.37 0.87 -17.28
N ARG A 31 -21.29 1.40 -18.51
CA ARG A 31 -21.09 2.83 -18.76
C ARG A 31 -22.19 3.71 -18.15
N HIS A 32 -23.45 3.26 -18.20
CA HIS A 32 -24.59 4.07 -17.77
C HIS A 32 -24.75 4.21 -16.26
N ASN A 33 -24.53 3.12 -15.52
CA ASN A 33 -24.80 3.06 -14.07
C ASN A 33 -23.55 2.85 -13.20
N LYS A 34 -22.39 2.62 -13.84
CA LYS A 34 -21.09 2.43 -13.18
C LYS A 34 -21.06 1.26 -12.19
N VAL A 35 -21.87 0.23 -12.43
CA VAL A 35 -21.86 -1.00 -11.63
C VAL A 35 -21.20 -2.13 -12.42
N PRO A 36 -20.56 -3.09 -11.74
CA PRO A 36 -20.03 -4.29 -12.40
C PRO A 36 -21.13 -5.06 -13.13
N PRO A 37 -20.89 -5.56 -14.35
CA PRO A 37 -21.84 -6.39 -15.05
C PRO A 37 -22.05 -7.70 -14.26
N LYS A 38 -23.25 -8.29 -14.35
CA LYS A 38 -23.60 -9.51 -13.60
C LYS A 38 -22.69 -10.68 -13.91
N GLU A 39 -22.19 -10.76 -15.13
CA GLU A 39 -21.30 -11.80 -15.64
C GLU A 39 -19.93 -11.80 -14.95
N LEU A 40 -19.52 -10.67 -14.37
CA LEU A 40 -18.29 -10.58 -13.58
C LEU A 40 -18.39 -11.39 -12.28
N GLY A 41 -19.59 -11.51 -11.71
CA GLY A 41 -19.80 -12.08 -10.40
C GLY A 41 -19.15 -11.22 -9.28
N SER A 42 -18.52 -11.88 -8.31
CA SER A 42 -17.81 -11.16 -7.26
C SER A 42 -16.46 -10.65 -7.75
N TRP A 43 -16.23 -9.35 -7.59
CA TRP A 43 -14.96 -8.70 -7.92
C TRP A 43 -14.02 -8.53 -6.71
N GLU A 44 -14.43 -9.02 -5.52
CA GLU A 44 -13.68 -8.87 -4.25
C GLU A 44 -12.23 -9.34 -4.36
N LYS A 45 -11.96 -10.43 -5.09
CA LYS A 45 -10.61 -10.95 -5.29
C LYS A 45 -9.68 -9.96 -6.00
N TYR A 46 -10.22 -9.11 -6.86
CA TYR A 46 -9.44 -8.13 -7.63
C TYR A 46 -8.99 -6.92 -6.79
N LYS A 47 -9.37 -6.87 -5.51
CA LYS A 47 -8.79 -5.94 -4.53
C LYS A 47 -7.35 -6.29 -4.16
N THR A 48 -6.98 -7.56 -4.30
CA THR A 48 -5.66 -8.10 -3.93
C THR A 48 -4.94 -8.78 -5.09
N GLU A 49 -5.67 -9.21 -6.12
CA GLU A 49 -5.15 -9.93 -7.27
C GLU A 49 -5.43 -9.12 -8.54
N GLN A 50 -4.57 -9.26 -9.53
CA GLN A 50 -4.86 -8.71 -10.86
C GLN A 50 -5.63 -9.73 -11.70
N PRO A 51 -6.55 -9.27 -12.57
CA PRO A 51 -7.14 -10.15 -13.56
C PRO A 51 -6.09 -10.60 -14.58
N THR A 52 -6.24 -11.81 -15.10
CA THR A 52 -5.40 -12.28 -16.20
C THR A 52 -5.83 -11.64 -17.54
N THR A 53 -4.93 -11.66 -18.52
CA THR A 53 -5.22 -11.19 -19.88
C THR A 53 -6.46 -11.84 -20.45
N GLU A 54 -6.61 -13.16 -20.29
CA GLU A 54 -7.76 -13.92 -20.78
C GLU A 54 -9.07 -13.50 -20.09
N GLN A 55 -9.01 -13.13 -18.81
CA GLN A 55 -10.17 -12.61 -18.09
C GLN A 55 -10.57 -11.23 -18.61
N ILE A 56 -9.59 -10.35 -18.86
CA ILE A 56 -9.80 -9.02 -19.42
C ILE A 56 -10.43 -9.14 -20.83
N GLU A 57 -9.85 -9.96 -21.69
CA GLU A 57 -10.39 -10.21 -23.04
C GLU A 57 -11.82 -10.74 -22.97
N LYS A 58 -12.10 -11.70 -22.09
CA LYS A 58 -13.44 -12.26 -21.90
C LYS A 58 -14.47 -11.20 -21.52
N TRP A 59 -14.08 -10.21 -20.71
CA TRP A 59 -15.01 -9.18 -20.24
C TRP A 59 -15.26 -8.08 -21.27
N PHE A 60 -14.22 -7.65 -21.97
CA PHE A 60 -14.27 -6.43 -22.78
C PHE A 60 -14.40 -6.67 -24.29
N LYS A 61 -14.05 -7.87 -24.80
CA LYS A 61 -14.06 -8.13 -26.24
C LYS A 61 -15.44 -7.96 -26.85
N GLY A 62 -15.54 -7.01 -27.79
CA GLY A 62 -16.80 -6.71 -28.48
C GLY A 62 -17.83 -5.96 -27.64
N ARG A 63 -17.44 -5.42 -26.46
CA ARG A 63 -18.35 -4.72 -25.53
C ARG A 63 -18.10 -3.21 -25.55
N ASN A 64 -18.97 -2.48 -26.21
CA ASN A 64 -18.94 -1.02 -26.29
C ASN A 64 -19.74 -0.30 -25.16
N ASP A 65 -20.49 -1.08 -24.39
CA ASP A 65 -21.31 -0.63 -23.26
C ASP A 65 -20.55 -0.59 -21.94
N LEU A 66 -19.30 -1.04 -21.94
CA LEU A 66 -18.45 -1.09 -20.75
C LEU A 66 -17.42 0.05 -20.72
N VAL A 67 -16.98 0.37 -19.52
CA VAL A 67 -15.84 1.23 -19.21
C VAL A 67 -14.90 0.50 -18.26
N VAL A 68 -13.63 0.87 -18.30
CA VAL A 68 -12.62 0.32 -17.42
C VAL A 68 -12.62 1.06 -16.09
N ALA A 69 -12.70 0.32 -14.98
CA ALA A 69 -12.45 0.87 -13.66
C ALA A 69 -11.12 0.34 -13.11
N LEU A 70 -10.38 1.19 -12.42
CA LEU A 70 -9.22 0.83 -11.62
C LEU A 70 -9.67 0.50 -10.20
N VAL A 71 -9.13 -0.55 -9.63
CA VAL A 71 -9.33 -0.91 -8.23
C VAL A 71 -8.32 -0.15 -7.39
N CYS A 72 -8.80 0.72 -6.51
CA CYS A 72 -7.97 1.50 -5.62
C CYS A 72 -7.41 0.63 -4.49
N GLY A 73 -6.18 0.91 -4.07
CA GLY A 73 -5.50 0.18 -3.01
C GLY A 73 -4.15 0.82 -2.71
N LYS A 74 -3.15 0.60 -3.56
CA LYS A 74 -1.85 1.26 -3.49
C LYS A 74 -1.97 2.78 -3.66
N PHE A 75 -2.93 3.21 -4.46
CA PHE A 75 -3.28 4.61 -4.65
C PHE A 75 -4.69 4.88 -4.14
N ILE A 76 -4.95 6.15 -3.86
CA ILE A 76 -6.22 6.70 -3.42
C ILE A 76 -6.59 7.86 -4.32
N VAL A 77 -7.87 8.06 -4.59
CA VAL A 77 -8.35 9.13 -5.43
C VAL A 77 -9.31 10.02 -4.65
N VAL A 78 -9.02 11.31 -4.67
CA VAL A 78 -9.93 12.36 -4.22
C VAL A 78 -10.78 12.77 -5.43
N ASP A 79 -12.09 12.55 -5.32
CA ASP A 79 -13.07 12.72 -6.39
C ASP A 79 -13.91 13.99 -6.08
N ALA A 80 -13.54 15.10 -6.70
CA ALA A 80 -14.16 16.41 -6.53
C ALA A 80 -15.11 16.68 -7.70
N ASP A 81 -16.42 16.57 -7.46
CA ASP A 81 -17.47 16.57 -8.50
C ASP A 81 -18.10 17.96 -8.78
N THR A 82 -17.67 19.02 -8.08
CA THR A 82 -18.21 20.39 -8.27
C THR A 82 -17.09 21.42 -8.39
N PRO A 83 -17.31 22.57 -9.04
CA PRO A 83 -16.30 23.62 -9.12
C PRO A 83 -15.77 24.06 -7.76
N GLU A 84 -16.65 24.13 -6.75
CA GLU A 84 -16.29 24.53 -5.39
C GLU A 84 -15.38 23.51 -4.73
N SER A 85 -15.68 22.20 -4.90
CA SER A 85 -14.85 21.12 -4.36
C SER A 85 -13.51 21.00 -5.09
N VAL A 86 -13.48 21.27 -6.40
CA VAL A 86 -12.24 21.35 -7.18
C VAL A 86 -11.36 22.49 -6.68
N ASN A 87 -11.92 23.72 -6.54
CA ASN A 87 -11.18 24.87 -6.03
C ASN A 87 -10.67 24.62 -4.60
N TRP A 88 -11.48 23.99 -3.77
CA TRP A 88 -11.06 23.63 -2.42
C TRP A 88 -9.90 22.64 -2.43
N ALA A 89 -9.99 21.58 -3.25
CA ALA A 89 -8.94 20.55 -3.36
C ALA A 89 -7.61 21.16 -3.86
N GLU A 90 -7.64 22.03 -4.87
CA GLU A 90 -6.47 22.74 -5.39
C GLU A 90 -5.80 23.65 -4.34
N ALA A 91 -6.59 24.24 -3.44
CA ALA A 91 -6.08 25.15 -2.41
C ALA A 91 -5.56 24.43 -1.15
N ASN A 92 -6.06 23.22 -0.83
CA ASN A 92 -5.86 22.60 0.48
C ASN A 92 -5.13 21.26 0.44
N LEU A 93 -5.09 20.59 -0.71
CA LEU A 93 -4.42 19.28 -0.83
C LEU A 93 -3.03 19.43 -1.45
N PRO A 94 -2.12 18.47 -1.18
CA PRO A 94 -0.81 18.44 -1.82
C PRO A 94 -0.94 18.45 -3.35
N VAL A 95 -0.06 19.19 -4.03
CA VAL A 95 0.01 19.15 -5.48
C VAL A 95 0.39 17.73 -5.92
N THR A 96 -0.47 17.12 -6.75
CA THR A 96 -0.20 15.82 -7.33
C THR A 96 0.21 15.94 -8.80
N PRO A 97 1.18 15.14 -9.27
CA PRO A 97 1.60 15.15 -10.67
C PRO A 97 0.55 14.54 -11.61
N PHE A 98 -0.45 13.85 -11.06
CA PHE A 98 -1.46 13.19 -11.87
C PHE A 98 -2.88 13.51 -11.41
N LYS A 99 -3.66 14.06 -12.35
CA LYS A 99 -5.07 14.41 -12.19
C LYS A 99 -5.84 13.92 -13.40
N VAL A 100 -7.16 13.77 -13.27
CA VAL A 100 -8.05 13.41 -14.38
C VAL A 100 -9.24 14.34 -14.39
N ALA A 101 -9.38 15.13 -15.45
CA ALA A 101 -10.57 15.94 -15.64
C ALA A 101 -11.76 15.03 -16.00
N THR A 102 -12.86 15.22 -15.31
CA THR A 102 -14.12 14.50 -15.55
C THR A 102 -15.15 15.43 -16.20
N GLY A 103 -16.32 14.91 -16.56
CA GLY A 103 -17.38 15.75 -17.11
C GLY A 103 -17.92 16.81 -16.15
N LYS A 104 -17.58 16.76 -14.85
CA LYS A 104 -18.10 17.66 -13.82
C LYS A 104 -17.02 18.25 -12.91
N GLY A 105 -15.89 17.60 -12.79
CA GLY A 105 -14.87 17.98 -11.83
C GLY A 105 -13.51 17.34 -12.10
N MET A 106 -12.85 16.89 -11.05
CA MET A 106 -11.47 16.41 -11.12
C MET A 106 -11.22 15.24 -10.17
N HIS A 107 -10.48 14.24 -10.62
CA HIS A 107 -9.88 13.22 -9.78
C HIS A 107 -8.43 13.59 -9.49
N TYR A 108 -8.01 13.51 -8.23
CA TYR A 108 -6.63 13.73 -7.78
C TYR A 108 -6.08 12.43 -7.23
N TYR A 109 -4.92 12.01 -7.72
CA TYR A 109 -4.31 10.73 -7.36
C TYR A 109 -3.19 10.92 -6.35
N TYR A 110 -3.17 10.09 -5.30
CA TYR A 110 -2.19 10.09 -4.22
C TYR A 110 -1.78 8.66 -3.87
N ASN A 111 -0.60 8.48 -3.24
CA ASN A 111 -0.26 7.23 -2.58
C ASN A 111 -1.18 7.00 -1.37
N ASN A 112 -1.40 5.73 -1.03
CA ASN A 112 -2.25 5.32 0.08
C ASN A 112 -1.48 4.47 1.13
N PRO A 113 -0.42 5.00 1.77
CA PRO A 113 0.43 4.23 2.68
C PRO A 113 -0.32 3.72 3.92
N GLU A 114 -1.32 4.47 4.37
CA GLU A 114 -2.11 4.14 5.57
C GLU A 114 -3.34 3.27 5.25
N ASN A 115 -3.52 2.85 3.99
CA ASN A 115 -4.65 2.05 3.53
C ASN A 115 -6.02 2.65 3.86
N TYR A 116 -6.17 3.97 3.66
CA TYR A 116 -7.46 4.63 3.77
C TYR A 116 -8.46 3.98 2.83
N THR A 117 -9.67 3.74 3.34
CA THR A 117 -10.76 3.14 2.56
C THR A 117 -11.61 4.19 1.89
N THR A 118 -12.61 3.75 1.12
CA THR A 118 -13.54 4.63 0.46
C THR A 118 -14.39 5.41 1.48
N TYR A 119 -14.52 6.71 1.24
CA TYR A 119 -15.46 7.61 1.92
C TYR A 119 -16.37 8.24 0.88
N VAL A 120 -17.67 8.18 1.13
CA VAL A 120 -18.68 8.85 0.30
C VAL A 120 -19.26 10.01 1.08
N ALA A 121 -19.15 11.19 0.49
CA ALA A 121 -19.59 12.43 1.08
C ALA A 121 -21.11 12.44 1.30
N ARG A 122 -21.55 12.89 2.47
CA ARG A 122 -22.96 13.15 2.73
C ARG A 122 -23.31 14.54 2.22
N ARG A 123 -23.77 14.62 0.98
CA ARG A 123 -24.02 15.90 0.25
C ARG A 123 -25.28 16.64 0.68
N THR A 124 -25.87 16.32 1.83
CA THR A 124 -27.11 16.95 2.31
C THR A 124 -26.81 18.17 3.19
N ASN A 125 -27.35 19.31 2.81
CA ASN A 125 -27.33 20.58 3.58
C ASN A 125 -25.95 21.08 4.00
N THR A 126 -24.95 20.99 3.13
CA THR A 126 -23.62 21.54 3.41
C THR A 126 -23.23 22.61 2.38
N SER A 127 -22.70 23.72 2.88
CA SER A 127 -21.99 24.73 2.09
C SER A 127 -20.46 24.55 2.14
N ASP A 128 -19.99 23.57 2.90
CA ASP A 128 -18.55 23.24 3.01
C ASP A 128 -18.10 22.43 1.79
N PRO A 129 -17.25 22.99 0.90
CA PRO A 129 -16.81 22.30 -0.31
C PRO A 129 -16.07 20.99 -0.04
N ALA A 130 -15.36 20.88 1.10
CA ALA A 130 -14.68 19.64 1.50
C ALA A 130 -15.67 18.48 1.69
N LYS A 131 -16.87 18.77 2.17
CA LYS A 131 -17.94 17.77 2.40
C LYS A 131 -18.66 17.35 1.11
N LEU A 132 -18.26 17.89 -0.04
CA LEU A 132 -18.73 17.48 -1.38
C LEU A 132 -17.77 16.51 -2.07
N ILE A 133 -16.62 16.18 -1.42
CA ILE A 133 -15.55 15.36 -1.97
C ILE A 133 -15.75 13.91 -1.53
N ASP A 134 -15.74 13.01 -2.52
CA ASP A 134 -15.62 11.57 -2.29
C ASP A 134 -14.16 11.15 -2.25
N ILE A 135 -13.84 10.10 -1.48
CA ILE A 135 -12.54 9.46 -1.48
C ILE A 135 -12.71 8.02 -1.95
N ARG A 136 -11.98 7.61 -2.98
CA ARG A 136 -11.90 6.24 -3.47
C ARG A 136 -10.59 5.63 -2.98
N GLY A 137 -10.61 5.00 -1.81
CA GLY A 137 -9.48 4.34 -1.18
C GLY A 137 -9.50 2.83 -1.37
N THR A 138 -8.81 2.10 -0.52
CA THR A 138 -8.66 0.65 -0.60
C THR A 138 -10.00 -0.06 -0.81
N GLY A 139 -10.07 -0.84 -1.87
CA GLY A 139 -11.28 -1.54 -2.30
C GLY A 139 -12.34 -0.65 -2.96
N GLY A 140 -12.04 0.62 -3.20
CA GLY A 140 -12.86 1.50 -4.03
C GLY A 140 -12.60 1.30 -5.52
N LEU A 141 -13.49 1.85 -6.32
CA LEU A 141 -13.40 1.83 -7.79
C LEU A 141 -13.41 3.26 -8.32
N ILE A 142 -12.55 3.52 -9.30
CA ILE A 142 -12.53 4.78 -10.04
C ILE A 142 -12.52 4.48 -11.54
N ILE A 143 -13.25 5.26 -12.32
CA ILE A 143 -13.20 5.14 -13.78
C ILE A 143 -11.80 5.55 -14.26
N ALA A 144 -11.17 4.69 -15.04
CA ALA A 144 -9.84 4.92 -15.59
C ALA A 144 -9.84 6.10 -16.57
N PRO A 145 -8.73 6.83 -16.69
CA PRO A 145 -8.56 7.86 -17.72
C PRO A 145 -8.82 7.31 -19.13
N TYR A 146 -9.05 8.21 -20.07
CA TYR A 146 -9.41 7.93 -21.47
C TYR A 146 -10.76 7.23 -21.70
N ASN A 147 -11.44 6.75 -20.64
CA ASN A 147 -12.80 6.27 -20.81
C ASN A 147 -13.76 7.41 -21.18
N ILE A 148 -14.82 7.04 -21.91
CA ILE A 148 -15.89 7.96 -22.28
C ILE A 148 -17.07 7.77 -21.34
N HIS A 149 -17.46 8.82 -20.64
CA HIS A 149 -18.64 8.86 -19.79
C HIS A 149 -19.93 8.67 -20.61
N ALA A 150 -21.03 8.24 -19.98
CA ALA A 150 -22.34 8.11 -20.63
C ALA A 150 -22.84 9.41 -21.28
N THR A 151 -22.40 10.58 -20.83
CA THR A 151 -22.70 11.90 -21.42
C THR A 151 -21.82 12.26 -22.60
N GLY A 152 -20.85 11.43 -22.98
CA GLY A 152 -19.85 11.72 -24.01
C GLY A 152 -18.61 12.44 -23.54
N ALA A 153 -18.55 12.86 -22.27
CA ALA A 153 -17.35 13.49 -21.71
C ALA A 153 -16.23 12.45 -21.54
N ILE A 154 -15.00 12.85 -21.88
CA ILE A 154 -13.82 12.01 -21.70
C ILE A 154 -13.25 12.22 -20.28
N TYR A 155 -12.80 11.15 -19.64
CA TYR A 155 -11.95 11.20 -18.46
C TYR A 155 -10.53 11.55 -18.89
N GLU A 156 -10.24 12.85 -19.00
CA GLU A 156 -9.03 13.37 -19.62
C GLU A 156 -7.88 13.45 -18.60
N PRO A 157 -6.78 12.71 -18.78
CA PRO A 157 -5.64 12.79 -17.90
C PRO A 157 -4.93 14.13 -18.03
N LYS A 158 -4.56 14.70 -16.89
CA LYS A 158 -3.73 15.90 -16.73
C LYS A 158 -2.55 15.49 -15.85
N PHE A 159 -1.35 15.60 -16.39
CA PHE A 159 -0.14 15.19 -15.68
C PHE A 159 0.98 16.22 -15.87
N ILE A 160 1.86 16.24 -14.90
CA ILE A 160 3.10 17.03 -15.02
C ILE A 160 4.00 16.34 -16.03
N PRO A 161 4.64 17.06 -16.96
CA PRO A 161 5.53 16.49 -17.96
C PRO A 161 6.60 15.60 -17.33
N GLY A 162 6.76 14.38 -17.86
CA GLY A 162 7.74 13.41 -17.39
C GLY A 162 7.23 12.42 -16.33
N TRP A 163 6.02 12.58 -15.83
CA TRP A 163 5.41 11.58 -14.95
C TRP A 163 4.69 10.49 -15.76
N ASP A 164 4.77 9.24 -15.29
CA ASP A 164 4.02 8.09 -15.84
C ASP A 164 3.62 7.09 -14.75
N TRP A 165 2.83 6.06 -15.11
CA TRP A 165 2.35 5.05 -14.18
C TRP A 165 3.43 4.13 -13.60
N HIS A 166 4.61 4.05 -14.20
CA HIS A 166 5.75 3.35 -13.61
C HIS A 166 6.28 4.07 -12.36
N ASN A 167 6.04 5.38 -12.28
CA ASN A 167 6.48 6.25 -11.20
C ASN A 167 5.35 6.54 -10.21
N THR A 168 4.49 5.56 -9.90
CA THR A 168 3.43 5.75 -8.89
C THR A 168 3.99 6.07 -7.50
N SER A 169 5.25 5.71 -7.22
CA SER A 169 5.96 6.14 -6.00
C SER A 169 6.18 7.64 -5.91
N ASP A 170 6.09 8.36 -7.02
CA ASP A 170 6.25 9.82 -7.07
C ASP A 170 4.95 10.57 -6.77
N LEU A 171 3.84 9.84 -6.60
CA LEU A 171 2.62 10.44 -6.07
C LEU A 171 2.86 10.87 -4.62
N PRO A 172 2.40 12.08 -4.23
CA PRO A 172 2.45 12.48 -2.83
C PRO A 172 1.57 11.56 -1.97
N ASP A 173 1.97 11.35 -0.73
CA ASP A 173 1.20 10.55 0.20
C ASP A 173 -0.10 11.27 0.59
N PHE A 174 -1.21 10.53 0.61
CA PHE A 174 -2.45 10.98 1.20
C PHE A 174 -2.35 10.84 2.72
N THR A 175 -2.31 11.98 3.42
CA THR A 175 -2.01 12.00 4.86
C THR A 175 -3.27 11.94 5.71
N LYS A 176 -3.06 11.73 7.01
CA LYS A 176 -4.11 11.82 8.02
C LYS A 176 -4.78 13.19 8.04
N GLU A 177 -4.01 14.25 7.87
CA GLU A 177 -4.48 15.62 7.83
C GLU A 177 -5.44 15.81 6.64
N ASN A 178 -5.09 15.30 5.46
CA ASN A 178 -5.96 15.33 4.28
C ASN A 178 -7.28 14.58 4.52
N TRP A 179 -7.20 13.41 5.17
CA TRP A 179 -8.39 12.65 5.56
C TRP A 179 -9.30 13.45 6.48
N ILE A 180 -8.75 14.04 7.54
CA ILE A 180 -9.52 14.84 8.52
C ILE A 180 -10.12 16.09 7.87
N GLN A 181 -9.36 16.79 7.02
CA GLN A 181 -9.84 17.97 6.31
C GLN A 181 -11.09 17.68 5.46
N ILE A 182 -11.08 16.56 4.73
CA ILE A 182 -12.19 16.18 3.87
C ILE A 182 -13.35 15.60 4.66
N THR A 183 -13.08 14.61 5.52
CA THR A 183 -14.13 13.82 6.16
C THR A 183 -14.64 14.44 7.46
N GLY A 184 -13.83 15.26 8.12
CA GLY A 184 -14.06 15.72 9.47
C GLY A 184 -13.98 14.59 10.52
N ALA A 185 -13.54 13.41 10.11
CA ALA A 185 -13.55 12.21 10.95
C ALA A 185 -12.15 11.90 11.50
N GLU A 186 -12.04 11.80 12.82
CA GLU A 186 -10.83 11.32 13.48
C GLU A 186 -10.70 9.79 13.47
N LYS A 187 -11.57 9.10 12.72
CA LYS A 187 -11.61 7.63 12.64
C LYS A 187 -11.59 7.16 11.20
N ILE A 188 -10.81 6.12 10.93
CA ILE A 188 -10.84 5.37 9.68
C ILE A 188 -11.52 4.02 9.95
N ASN A 189 -12.53 3.66 9.15
CA ASN A 189 -13.26 2.38 9.30
C ASN A 189 -13.84 2.16 10.71
N GLY A 190 -14.30 3.23 11.38
CA GLY A 190 -14.79 3.15 12.76
C GLY A 190 -13.70 3.00 13.82
N LYS A 191 -12.45 2.84 13.41
CA LYS A 191 -11.30 2.83 14.31
C LYS A 191 -10.70 4.23 14.39
N PRO A 192 -10.27 4.68 15.58
CA PRO A 192 -9.52 5.93 15.72
C PRO A 192 -8.35 5.91 14.74
N ILE A 193 -8.13 7.03 14.02
CA ILE A 193 -6.93 7.19 13.20
C ILE A 193 -5.74 7.06 14.15
N ALA A 194 -4.87 6.10 13.89
CA ALA A 194 -3.70 5.90 14.72
C ALA A 194 -2.86 7.17 14.68
N THR A 195 -2.80 7.93 15.79
CA THR A 195 -1.78 8.97 15.94
C THR A 195 -0.41 8.29 15.85
N PRO A 196 0.61 8.91 15.25
CA PRO A 196 1.94 8.37 15.28
C PRO A 196 2.29 7.98 16.73
N PHE A 197 2.88 6.79 16.92
CA PHE A 197 3.32 6.39 18.25
C PHE A 197 4.39 7.37 18.71
N SER A 198 4.11 8.10 19.79
CA SER A 198 5.12 8.95 20.40
C SER A 198 5.96 8.12 21.37
N MET A 199 7.29 8.20 21.21
CA MET A 199 8.22 7.67 22.20
C MET A 199 8.22 8.50 23.48
N GLU A 200 7.69 9.72 23.44
CA GLU A 200 7.46 10.57 24.60
C GLU A 200 6.26 10.08 25.42
N GLY A 201 6.28 10.36 26.71
CA GLY A 201 5.16 10.01 27.59
C GLY A 201 3.88 10.72 27.19
N VAL A 202 2.74 10.09 27.49
CA VAL A 202 1.41 10.60 27.18
C VAL A 202 0.60 10.89 28.44
N VAL A 203 -0.39 11.78 28.30
CA VAL A 203 -1.26 12.18 29.40
C VAL A 203 -2.25 11.08 29.80
N GLN A 204 -2.86 11.23 30.98
CA GLN A 204 -3.92 10.37 31.46
C GLN A 204 -5.07 10.28 30.44
N GLY A 205 -5.60 9.08 30.22
CA GLY A 205 -6.63 8.79 29.21
C GLY A 205 -6.10 8.15 27.94
N SER A 206 -4.85 8.43 27.53
CA SER A 206 -4.24 7.88 26.31
C SER A 206 -3.20 6.79 26.58
N ARG A 207 -2.84 6.54 27.83
CA ARG A 207 -1.73 5.64 28.21
C ARG A 207 -1.95 4.19 27.82
N ASN A 208 -3.14 3.63 28.11
CA ASN A 208 -3.46 2.24 27.78
C ASN A 208 -3.50 1.98 26.28
N ASP A 209 -4.03 2.93 25.51
CA ASP A 209 -4.07 2.82 24.05
C ASP A 209 -2.66 2.83 23.46
N ASN A 210 -1.80 3.75 23.93
CA ASN A 210 -0.41 3.81 23.45
C ASN A 210 0.42 2.60 23.91
N ALA A 211 0.20 2.08 25.12
CA ALA A 211 0.82 0.84 25.58
C ALA A 211 0.39 -0.36 24.69
N ALA A 212 -0.89 -0.46 24.37
CA ALA A 212 -1.41 -1.51 23.49
C ALA A 212 -0.82 -1.42 22.06
N ARG A 213 -0.63 -0.21 21.55
CA ARG A 213 -0.05 0.03 20.22
C ARG A 213 1.43 -0.33 20.18
N LEU A 214 2.20 0.06 21.21
CA LEU A 214 3.61 -0.33 21.33
C LEU A 214 3.73 -1.86 21.41
N ALA A 215 2.95 -2.48 22.29
CA ALA A 215 2.93 -3.94 22.41
C ALA A 215 2.57 -4.63 21.08
N GLY A 216 1.54 -4.15 20.40
CA GLY A 216 1.09 -4.70 19.11
C GLY A 216 2.16 -4.61 18.02
N ASN A 217 2.86 -3.49 17.93
CA ASN A 217 3.96 -3.30 16.97
C ASN A 217 5.13 -4.26 17.25
N LEU A 218 5.50 -4.43 18.50
CA LEU A 218 6.61 -5.32 18.89
C LEU A 218 6.24 -6.80 18.67
N ILE A 219 5.02 -7.20 19.07
CA ILE A 219 4.52 -8.58 18.86
C ILE A 219 4.44 -8.91 17.36
N ALA A 220 3.96 -7.99 16.54
CA ALA A 220 3.89 -8.18 15.09
C ALA A 220 5.27 -8.37 14.43
N LYS A 221 6.33 -7.83 15.05
CA LYS A 221 7.72 -8.01 14.62
C LYS A 221 8.40 -9.23 15.22
N GLY A 222 7.68 -10.07 15.96
CA GLY A 222 8.21 -11.29 16.56
C GLY A 222 9.05 -11.09 17.83
N VAL A 223 8.95 -9.95 18.48
CA VAL A 223 9.63 -9.69 19.75
C VAL A 223 9.02 -10.57 20.85
N THR A 224 9.83 -11.19 21.70
CA THR A 224 9.35 -12.05 22.80
C THR A 224 8.53 -11.27 23.83
N ILE A 225 7.60 -11.91 24.50
CA ILE A 225 6.66 -11.26 25.42
C ILE A 225 7.38 -10.55 26.57
N GLU A 226 8.42 -11.16 27.10
CA GLU A 226 9.24 -10.59 28.18
C GLU A 226 9.89 -9.28 27.74
N MET A 227 10.38 -9.24 26.50
CA MET A 227 10.96 -8.02 25.90
C MET A 227 9.90 -6.98 25.60
N VAL A 228 8.71 -7.39 25.13
CA VAL A 228 7.57 -6.49 24.90
C VAL A 228 7.17 -5.82 26.23
N GLU A 229 6.98 -6.59 27.30
CA GLU A 229 6.66 -6.04 28.62
C GLU A 229 7.74 -5.08 29.11
N PHE A 230 9.02 -5.45 28.95
CA PHE A 230 10.13 -4.59 29.31
C PHE A 230 10.08 -3.23 28.57
N PHE A 231 9.94 -3.24 27.25
CA PHE A 231 9.88 -2.00 26.46
C PHE A 231 8.66 -1.15 26.80
N VAL A 232 7.49 -1.75 27.00
CA VAL A 232 6.28 -1.04 27.41
C VAL A 232 6.46 -0.44 28.81
N GLN A 233 7.11 -1.13 29.74
CA GLN A 233 7.42 -0.59 31.08
C GLN A 233 8.38 0.58 31.00
N GLN A 234 9.48 0.50 30.21
CA GLN A 234 10.43 1.60 30.04
C GLN A 234 9.76 2.85 29.45
N TRP A 235 8.95 2.68 28.41
CA TRP A 235 8.15 3.76 27.84
C TRP A 235 7.19 4.36 28.88
N ASN A 236 6.54 3.53 29.70
CA ASN A 236 5.58 3.95 30.70
C ASN A 236 6.18 4.84 31.81
N LEU A 237 7.47 4.75 32.07
CA LEU A 237 8.14 5.62 33.06
C LEU A 237 8.07 7.12 32.69
N GLN A 238 7.82 7.40 31.40
CA GLN A 238 7.70 8.78 30.91
C GLN A 238 6.26 9.33 31.06
N ASN A 239 5.28 8.48 31.38
CA ASN A 239 3.88 8.89 31.56
C ASN A 239 3.65 9.56 32.94
N LYS A 240 2.71 10.50 32.99
CA LYS A 240 2.34 11.20 34.24
C LYS A 240 0.83 11.13 34.47
N PRO A 241 0.40 10.37 35.50
CA PRO A 241 1.10 9.33 36.23
C PRO A 241 1.35 8.09 35.38
N PRO A 242 2.34 7.23 35.68
CA PRO A 242 2.55 5.98 34.94
C PRO A 242 1.42 4.96 35.19
N LEU A 243 1.23 4.03 34.26
CA LEU A 243 0.37 2.85 34.46
C LEU A 243 0.97 1.92 35.50
N SER A 244 0.14 1.19 36.22
CA SER A 244 0.61 0.13 37.12
C SER A 244 1.18 -1.06 36.32
N LYS A 245 2.04 -1.85 36.95
CA LYS A 245 2.57 -3.08 36.33
C LYS A 245 1.46 -4.03 35.88
N ASN A 246 0.38 -4.16 36.68
CA ASN A 246 -0.75 -5.02 36.35
C ASN A 246 -1.49 -4.54 35.10
N GLU A 247 -1.69 -3.21 34.92
CA GLU A 247 -2.32 -2.66 33.74
C GLU A 247 -1.48 -2.96 32.48
N ILE A 248 -0.15 -2.83 32.57
CA ILE A 248 0.75 -3.15 31.46
C ILE A 248 0.67 -4.62 31.09
N SER A 249 0.86 -5.54 32.05
CA SER A 249 0.80 -6.97 31.79
C SER A 249 -0.57 -7.40 31.24
N THR A 250 -1.66 -6.83 31.76
CA THR A 250 -3.00 -7.09 31.24
C THR A 250 -3.14 -6.63 29.79
N THR A 251 -2.64 -5.45 29.47
CA THR A 251 -2.68 -4.88 28.12
C THR A 251 -1.86 -5.73 27.15
N VAL A 252 -0.61 -6.05 27.50
CA VAL A 252 0.28 -6.86 26.65
C VAL A 252 -0.32 -8.24 26.37
N ASN A 253 -0.83 -8.91 27.41
CA ASN A 253 -1.47 -10.22 27.27
C ASN A 253 -2.75 -10.18 26.42
N SER A 254 -3.54 -9.13 26.52
CA SER A 254 -4.73 -8.93 25.69
C SER A 254 -4.36 -8.80 24.21
N ILE A 255 -3.34 -8.02 23.89
CA ILE A 255 -2.83 -7.85 22.52
C ILE A 255 -2.25 -9.15 21.97
N LEU A 256 -1.49 -9.90 22.79
CA LEU A 256 -0.96 -11.21 22.41
C LEU A 256 -2.08 -12.18 22.02
N LYS A 257 -3.11 -12.31 22.87
CA LYS A 257 -4.26 -13.16 22.58
C LYS A 257 -4.96 -12.77 21.27
N THR A 258 -5.09 -11.47 21.03
CA THR A 258 -5.68 -10.94 19.80
C THR A 258 -4.82 -11.28 18.57
N HIS A 259 -3.50 -11.16 18.69
CA HIS A 259 -2.55 -11.52 17.63
C HIS A 259 -2.58 -13.02 17.34
N GLN A 260 -2.58 -13.86 18.37
CA GLN A 260 -2.69 -15.32 18.23
C GLN A 260 -3.99 -15.75 17.54
N ARG A 261 -5.15 -15.16 17.91
CA ARG A 261 -6.44 -15.43 17.26
C ARG A 261 -6.44 -15.06 15.78
N LYS A 262 -5.86 -13.92 15.41
CA LYS A 262 -5.73 -13.51 14.01
C LYS A 262 -4.84 -14.45 13.21
N ASN A 263 -3.74 -14.92 13.80
CA ASN A 263 -2.83 -15.88 13.17
C ASN A 263 -3.44 -17.27 13.03
N GLN A 264 -4.35 -17.68 13.94
CA GLN A 264 -5.10 -18.93 13.81
C GLN A 264 -6.23 -18.83 12.77
N GLN A 265 -6.75 -17.64 12.49
CA GLN A 265 -7.76 -17.41 11.46
C GLN A 265 -7.16 -17.03 10.09
N ALA A 266 -5.88 -16.64 10.05
CA ALA A 266 -5.18 -16.54 8.79
C ALA A 266 -5.15 -17.93 8.15
N PRO A 267 -5.53 -18.08 6.87
CA PRO A 267 -5.36 -19.35 6.20
C PRO A 267 -3.90 -19.73 6.39
N LEU A 268 -3.68 -20.91 6.99
CA LEU A 268 -2.35 -21.50 7.05
C LEU A 268 -1.80 -21.41 5.64
N PHE A 269 -0.87 -20.49 5.41
CA PHE A 269 -0.04 -20.58 4.21
C PHE A 269 0.44 -22.03 4.25
N LYS A 270 -0.08 -22.84 3.32
CA LYS A 270 0.45 -24.18 3.10
C LYS A 270 1.95 -23.93 2.95
N LYS A 271 2.72 -24.34 3.94
CA LYS A 271 4.18 -24.37 3.85
C LYS A 271 4.44 -24.91 2.47
N SER A 272 4.99 -24.08 1.60
CA SER A 272 5.27 -24.45 0.23
C SER A 272 5.92 -25.82 0.30
N GLN A 273 5.35 -26.84 -0.34
CA GLN A 273 5.93 -28.18 -0.42
C GLN A 273 7.18 -28.20 -1.34
N TYR A 274 7.64 -27.03 -1.73
CA TYR A 274 8.96 -26.88 -2.31
C TYR A 274 9.95 -27.02 -1.15
N SER A 275 10.36 -28.27 -0.84
CA SER A 275 11.64 -28.50 -0.23
C SER A 275 12.67 -28.05 -1.27
N ILE A 276 13.08 -26.80 -1.18
CA ILE A 276 14.28 -26.33 -1.88
C ILE A 276 15.37 -27.17 -1.22
N LYS A 277 15.83 -28.23 -1.91
CA LYS A 277 17.05 -28.90 -1.52
C LYS A 277 18.11 -27.84 -1.66
N GLU A 278 18.67 -27.41 -0.52
CA GLU A 278 19.82 -26.52 -0.54
C GLU A 278 20.87 -27.13 -1.47
N PRO A 279 21.37 -26.39 -2.46
CA PRO A 279 22.47 -26.89 -3.30
C PRO A 279 23.61 -27.34 -2.39
N LYS A 280 24.22 -28.50 -2.66
CA LYS A 280 25.28 -29.06 -1.83
C LYS A 280 26.49 -28.15 -1.66
N ASP A 281 26.65 -27.20 -2.58
CA ASP A 281 27.72 -26.21 -2.66
C ASP A 281 27.32 -24.83 -2.13
N LEU A 282 26.11 -24.67 -1.59
CA LEU A 282 25.62 -23.38 -1.08
C LEU A 282 26.58 -22.72 -0.07
N TYR A 283 27.26 -23.54 0.74
CA TYR A 283 28.21 -23.07 1.75
C TYR A 283 29.66 -23.28 1.34
N ASP A 284 29.95 -23.46 0.07
CA ASP A 284 31.30 -23.53 -0.50
C ASP A 284 31.51 -22.52 -1.64
N PRO A 285 31.43 -21.20 -1.35
CA PRO A 285 31.59 -20.17 -2.37
C PRO A 285 33.04 -20.14 -2.89
N PRO A 286 33.24 -19.80 -4.18
CA PRO A 286 34.57 -19.78 -4.76
C PRO A 286 35.42 -18.57 -4.30
N GLY A 287 36.71 -18.71 -4.40
CA GLY A 287 37.71 -17.60 -4.33
C GLY A 287 37.75 -16.89 -2.98
N ILE A 288 37.73 -15.54 -3.02
CA ILE A 288 37.83 -14.70 -1.80
C ILE A 288 36.62 -14.86 -0.89
N LEU A 289 35.44 -15.14 -1.44
CA LEU A 289 34.22 -15.32 -0.66
C LEU A 289 34.33 -16.54 0.28
N LYS A 290 35.00 -17.59 -0.15
CA LYS A 290 35.30 -18.76 0.69
C LYS A 290 36.13 -18.37 1.91
N LYS A 291 37.17 -17.53 1.71
CA LYS A 291 38.01 -17.07 2.81
C LYS A 291 37.21 -16.21 3.82
N VAL A 292 36.33 -15.35 3.34
CA VAL A 292 35.46 -14.53 4.21
C VAL A 292 34.45 -15.42 4.95
N PHE A 293 33.87 -16.38 4.26
CA PHE A 293 32.94 -17.36 4.85
C PHE A 293 33.60 -18.15 5.98
N GLU A 294 34.77 -18.77 5.73
CA GLU A 294 35.50 -19.56 6.72
C GLU A 294 36.00 -18.70 7.89
N TYR A 295 36.45 -17.46 7.62
CA TYR A 295 36.83 -16.54 8.68
C TYR A 295 35.63 -16.16 9.56
N SER A 296 34.52 -15.77 8.96
CA SER A 296 33.29 -15.44 9.69
C SER A 296 32.81 -16.62 10.54
N LYS A 297 32.83 -17.82 9.98
CA LYS A 297 32.48 -19.04 10.70
C LYS A 297 33.41 -19.32 11.88
N LYS A 298 34.72 -19.07 11.72
CA LYS A 298 35.74 -19.30 12.78
C LYS A 298 35.57 -18.36 13.96
N ILE A 299 35.20 -17.09 13.73
CA ILE A 299 35.08 -16.08 14.80
C ILE A 299 33.70 -16.06 15.45
N ALA A 300 32.70 -16.69 14.86
CA ALA A 300 31.35 -16.70 15.41
C ALA A 300 31.26 -17.50 16.71
N HIS A 301 30.73 -16.92 17.78
CA HIS A 301 30.46 -17.60 19.05
C HIS A 301 29.52 -18.81 18.91
N ILE A 302 28.53 -18.69 18.00
CA ILE A 302 27.59 -19.75 17.66
C ILE A 302 27.72 -19.99 16.16
N GLN A 303 28.00 -21.25 15.78
CA GLN A 303 28.14 -21.61 14.38
C GLN A 303 26.81 -21.51 13.63
N GLN A 304 26.70 -20.56 12.76
CA GLN A 304 25.54 -20.34 11.89
C GLN A 304 26.01 -20.17 10.44
N PRO A 305 26.12 -21.26 9.66
CA PRO A 305 26.64 -21.22 8.30
C PRO A 305 25.89 -20.25 7.39
N ALA A 306 24.58 -20.15 7.53
CA ALA A 306 23.74 -19.21 6.77
C ALA A 306 24.16 -17.75 6.99
N LEU A 307 24.39 -17.31 8.24
CA LEU A 307 24.84 -15.96 8.55
C LEU A 307 26.29 -15.72 8.07
N SER A 308 27.16 -16.71 8.16
CA SER A 308 28.51 -16.63 7.62
C SER A 308 28.51 -16.49 6.10
N MET A 309 27.58 -17.17 5.41
CA MET A 309 27.39 -17.00 3.97
C MET A 309 26.84 -15.61 3.63
N GLN A 310 25.87 -15.10 4.35
CA GLN A 310 25.38 -13.73 4.16
C GLN A 310 26.49 -12.70 4.33
N THR A 311 27.37 -12.87 5.33
CA THR A 311 28.53 -12.01 5.53
C THR A 311 29.47 -12.06 4.32
N ALA A 312 29.76 -13.24 3.77
CA ALA A 312 30.61 -13.38 2.59
C ALA A 312 29.98 -12.72 1.35
N LEU A 313 28.68 -12.93 1.14
CA LEU A 313 27.94 -12.30 0.03
C LEU A 313 27.86 -10.78 0.17
N ALA A 314 27.63 -10.26 1.39
CA ALA A 314 27.65 -8.82 1.65
C ALA A 314 29.01 -8.21 1.36
N PHE A 315 30.09 -8.86 1.79
CA PHE A 315 31.46 -8.45 1.43
C PHE A 315 31.67 -8.43 -0.08
N GLY A 316 31.25 -9.49 -0.78
CA GLY A 316 31.33 -9.56 -2.25
C GLY A 316 30.58 -8.42 -2.93
N SER A 317 29.38 -8.12 -2.46
CA SER A 317 28.54 -7.02 -2.98
C SER A 317 29.24 -5.67 -2.81
N VAL A 318 29.83 -5.40 -1.65
CA VAL A 318 30.58 -4.14 -1.40
C VAL A 318 31.84 -4.09 -2.25
N ALA A 319 32.60 -5.18 -2.34
CA ALA A 319 33.86 -5.24 -3.08
C ALA A 319 33.65 -5.09 -4.60
N LEU A 320 32.56 -5.64 -5.13
CA LEU A 320 32.22 -5.62 -6.56
C LEU A 320 31.25 -4.50 -6.93
N GLY A 321 30.61 -3.90 -5.94
CA GLY A 321 29.64 -2.82 -6.14
C GLY A 321 30.26 -1.65 -6.91
N ARG A 322 29.55 -1.21 -7.96
CA ARG A 322 29.98 -0.17 -8.91
C ARG A 322 31.15 -0.52 -9.85
N ILE A 323 31.76 -1.70 -9.71
CA ILE A 323 32.81 -2.16 -10.62
C ILE A 323 32.20 -2.86 -11.84
N TYR A 324 31.20 -3.71 -11.61
CA TYR A 324 30.51 -4.45 -12.65
C TYR A 324 29.08 -3.97 -12.82
N ARG A 325 28.63 -3.92 -14.07
CA ARG A 325 27.25 -3.61 -14.44
C ARG A 325 26.66 -4.77 -15.23
N THR A 326 25.35 -4.97 -15.11
CA THR A 326 24.62 -5.87 -16.00
C THR A 326 24.44 -5.23 -17.38
N ASP A 327 24.02 -6.01 -18.37
CA ASP A 327 23.69 -5.51 -19.70
C ASP A 327 22.58 -4.44 -19.66
N MET A 328 21.77 -4.43 -18.60
CA MET A 328 20.76 -3.41 -18.32
C MET A 328 21.30 -2.20 -17.55
N ASN A 329 22.61 -2.06 -17.44
CA ASN A 329 23.31 -0.97 -16.75
C ASN A 329 23.06 -0.87 -15.23
N ASN A 330 22.59 -1.94 -14.58
CA ASN A 330 22.44 -2.01 -13.14
C ASN A 330 23.74 -2.39 -12.44
N PHE A 331 24.01 -1.81 -11.25
CA PHE A 331 25.13 -2.20 -10.43
C PHE A 331 24.87 -3.55 -9.73
N SER A 332 25.94 -4.34 -9.56
CA SER A 332 25.91 -5.58 -8.78
C SER A 332 25.81 -5.24 -7.29
N SER A 333 24.60 -5.07 -6.80
CA SER A 333 24.32 -4.83 -5.37
C SER A 333 23.39 -5.92 -4.84
N LEU A 334 23.72 -6.42 -3.65
CA LEU A 334 22.85 -7.34 -2.90
C LEU A 334 22.31 -6.59 -1.68
N PHE A 335 20.99 -6.60 -1.51
CA PHE A 335 20.33 -6.05 -0.33
C PHE A 335 20.01 -7.20 0.61
N PHE A 336 20.47 -7.09 1.86
CA PHE A 336 20.14 -8.00 2.94
C PHE A 336 19.19 -7.26 3.89
N MET A 337 18.01 -7.82 4.09
CA MET A 337 17.05 -7.37 5.10
C MET A 337 17.11 -8.24 6.34
#